data_be2ccae572d64755678302e56359fd30
#
_entry.id   be2ccae572d64755678302e56359fd30
#
_cell.length_a   1.000
_cell.length_b   1.000
_cell.length_c   1.000
_cell.angle_alpha   90.00
_cell.angle_beta   90.00
_cell.angle_gamma   90.00
#
_symmetry.space_group_name_H-M   'P 1'
#
loop_
_entity.id
_entity.type
_entity.pdbx_description
1 polymer ?
#
loop_
_entity_poly.entity_id
_entity_poly.type
_entity_poly.pdbx_seq_one_letter_code
_entity_poly.pdbx_strand_id
1 'polypeptide(L)'
;DGLTSLSAALAVILLENPFAAGSVSLQLSFAAALGMVLLAPRLYRAFTGEHGGQRRILHAGRSFIAGNLAATLGAMVFTAPLLAWYFNIFVVVAPLAGLLAVPAAGWSFMAAFLSTLLGFAWLPLGRALGWIPFALVKYILWLAKGLTALPFHAVHFDNRYLIYWMLYTYAAFIGCAVTEDKRRKYAAAAVLSALMLAVSVWLGGTGRYGDMGALALDVGQGESVALWSGREAALVDCGSSNSYVDAGSVAADRLESMGLHRLQCVVVTHYHADHTNGLYALLARLPVDTLYLPDIEDEYGVRERLVSLAEEKGTDVVFVTDTEKLTLGEMTLTVYPPVEAEGDLNERGLTALA
;
A
#
# COMPACT_ATOMS: atom_id res chain seq x y z
N ASP A 1 -0.36 10.08 33.36
CA ASP A 1 0.09 8.79 32.84
C ASP A 1 -0.48 8.58 31.43
N GLY A 2 0.41 8.22 30.48
CA GLY A 2 0.02 8.11 29.05
C GLY A 2 -1.08 7.07 28.80
N LEU A 3 -1.10 5.97 29.54
CA LEU A 3 -2.16 4.95 29.43
C LEU A 3 -3.50 5.47 29.94
N THR A 4 -3.51 6.20 31.04
CA THR A 4 -4.74 6.80 31.59
C THR A 4 -5.33 7.81 30.60
N SER A 5 -4.49 8.67 29.99
CA SER A 5 -4.96 9.63 29.00
C SER A 5 -5.51 8.94 27.74
N LEU A 6 -4.81 7.88 27.26
CA LEU A 6 -5.25 7.10 26.10
C LEU A 6 -6.58 6.38 26.38
N SER A 7 -6.71 5.76 27.56
CA SER A 7 -7.96 5.08 27.98
C SER A 7 -9.12 6.05 28.13
N ALA A 8 -8.87 7.24 28.70
CA ALA A 8 -9.90 8.26 28.83
C ALA A 8 -10.38 8.78 27.47
N ALA A 9 -9.43 9.04 26.55
CA ALA A 9 -9.77 9.44 25.19
C ALA A 9 -10.61 8.38 24.47
N LEU A 10 -10.24 7.10 24.59
CA LEU A 10 -11.00 5.99 24.03
C LEU A 10 -12.42 5.93 24.62
N ALA A 11 -12.53 6.04 25.94
CA ALA A 11 -13.83 6.02 26.60
C ALA A 11 -14.75 7.15 26.12
N VAL A 12 -14.23 8.38 25.98
CA VAL A 12 -15.02 9.52 25.46
C VAL A 12 -15.50 9.26 24.02
N ILE A 13 -14.61 8.79 23.13
CA ILE A 13 -14.98 8.49 21.75
C ILE A 13 -16.06 7.39 21.66
N LEU A 14 -15.91 6.33 22.46
CA LEU A 14 -16.88 5.22 22.45
C LEU A 14 -18.19 5.56 23.15
N LEU A 15 -18.20 6.48 24.10
CA LEU A 15 -19.45 7.01 24.70
C LEU A 15 -20.21 7.88 23.69
N GLU A 16 -19.51 8.66 22.88
CA GLU A 16 -20.12 9.47 21.82
C GLU A 16 -20.64 8.59 20.66
N ASN A 17 -19.82 7.64 20.22
CA ASN A 17 -20.16 6.73 19.13
C ASN A 17 -19.58 5.32 19.38
N PRO A 18 -20.40 4.37 19.93
CA PRO A 18 -19.96 2.99 20.17
C PRO A 18 -19.49 2.25 18.91
N PHE A 19 -20.07 2.57 17.74
CA PHE A 19 -19.68 1.96 16.46
C PHE A 19 -18.28 2.38 15.99
N ALA A 20 -17.71 3.44 16.56
CA ALA A 20 -16.34 3.83 16.28
C ALA A 20 -15.32 2.72 16.61
N ALA A 21 -15.65 1.79 17.52
CA ALA A 21 -14.81 0.62 17.81
C ALA A 21 -14.52 -0.24 16.57
N GLY A 22 -15.43 -0.30 15.59
CA GLY A 22 -15.26 -0.97 14.30
C GLY A 22 -14.47 -0.17 13.27
N SER A 23 -14.16 1.10 13.55
CA SER A 23 -13.40 1.95 12.62
C SER A 23 -11.92 1.53 12.56
N VAL A 24 -11.46 1.16 11.37
CA VAL A 24 -10.04 0.82 11.11
C VAL A 24 -9.12 1.98 11.51
N SER A 25 -9.52 3.23 11.23
CA SER A 25 -8.74 4.43 11.59
C SER A 25 -8.56 4.57 13.10
N LEU A 26 -9.63 4.34 13.89
CA LEU A 26 -9.54 4.37 15.35
C LEU A 26 -8.62 3.27 15.86
N GLN A 27 -8.81 2.04 15.39
CA GLN A 27 -8.01 0.89 15.81
C GLN A 27 -6.52 1.10 15.51
N LEU A 28 -6.16 1.56 14.32
CA LEU A 28 -4.77 1.83 13.95
C LEU A 28 -4.17 2.98 14.76
N SER A 29 -4.92 4.07 14.97
CA SER A 29 -4.45 5.22 15.75
C SER A 29 -4.18 4.84 17.22
N PHE A 30 -5.11 4.10 17.83
CA PHE A 30 -4.95 3.64 19.21
C PHE A 30 -3.86 2.57 19.36
N ALA A 31 -3.74 1.66 18.41
CA ALA A 31 -2.65 0.68 18.37
C ALA A 31 -1.28 1.37 18.29
N ALA A 32 -1.13 2.36 17.40
CA ALA A 32 0.10 3.14 17.28
C ALA A 32 0.43 3.90 18.58
N ALA A 33 -0.56 4.59 19.16
CA ALA A 33 -0.39 5.33 20.42
C ALA A 33 -0.02 4.39 21.58
N LEU A 34 -0.67 3.23 21.68
CA LEU A 34 -0.37 2.20 22.69
C LEU A 34 1.07 1.69 22.55
N GLY A 35 1.49 1.41 21.32
CA GLY A 35 2.87 1.00 21.02
C GLY A 35 3.90 2.06 21.40
N MET A 36 3.62 3.33 21.11
CA MET A 36 4.47 4.44 21.51
C MET A 36 4.54 4.61 23.04
N VAL A 37 3.45 4.42 23.75
CA VAL A 37 3.43 4.56 25.23
C VAL A 37 4.12 3.38 25.90
N LEU A 38 3.90 2.14 25.45
CA LEU A 38 4.37 0.93 26.11
C LEU A 38 5.77 0.51 25.68
N LEU A 39 6.06 0.56 24.39
CA LEU A 39 7.25 -0.05 23.81
C LEU A 39 8.34 0.97 23.49
N ALA A 40 8.01 2.15 22.97
CA ALA A 40 9.02 3.12 22.57
C ALA A 40 9.96 3.55 23.71
N PRO A 41 9.54 3.75 24.99
CA PRO A 41 10.47 4.10 26.06
C PRO A 41 11.46 2.97 26.39
N ARG A 42 11.04 1.70 26.20
CA ARG A 42 11.91 0.54 26.40
C ARG A 42 12.93 0.41 25.29
N LEU A 43 12.51 0.57 24.03
CA LEU A 43 13.38 0.57 22.86
C LEU A 43 14.37 1.72 22.91
N TYR A 44 13.92 2.92 23.26
CA TYR A 44 14.80 4.09 23.42
C TYR A 44 15.93 3.83 24.40
N ARG A 45 15.61 3.27 25.60
CA ARG A 45 16.62 2.89 26.60
C ARG A 45 17.57 1.83 26.08
N ALA A 46 17.08 0.84 25.34
CA ALA A 46 17.91 -0.19 24.73
C ALA A 46 18.87 0.38 23.68
N PHE A 47 18.42 1.35 22.87
CA PHE A 47 19.24 1.98 21.82
C PHE A 47 20.26 2.97 22.37
N THR A 48 19.92 3.71 23.41
CA THR A 48 20.82 4.71 24.01
C THR A 48 21.83 4.11 24.97
N GLY A 49 21.48 3.03 25.66
CA GLY A 49 22.31 2.38 26.68
C GLY A 49 22.65 3.30 27.89
N GLU A 50 23.18 2.74 28.94
CA GLU A 50 23.74 3.49 30.10
C GLU A 50 25.20 3.87 29.81
N HIS A 51 25.45 4.82 28.89
CA HIS A 51 26.82 5.27 28.61
C HIS A 51 26.98 6.72 29.06
N GLY A 52 27.54 6.88 30.26
CA GLY A 52 28.11 8.15 30.71
C GLY A 52 29.42 8.42 29.95
N GLY A 53 29.57 9.59 29.32
CA GLY A 53 30.85 10.10 28.88
C GLY A 53 31.09 10.43 27.42
N GLN A 54 30.09 10.43 26.54
CA GLN A 54 30.30 10.85 25.15
C GLN A 54 30.13 12.37 24.93
N ARG A 55 30.81 12.90 23.88
CA ARG A 55 30.72 14.31 23.51
C ARG A 55 29.26 14.71 23.28
N ARG A 56 28.83 15.84 23.82
CA ARG A 56 27.43 16.33 23.89
C ARG A 56 26.69 16.34 22.55
N ILE A 57 27.37 16.65 21.46
CA ILE A 57 26.79 16.70 20.10
C ILE A 57 26.49 15.30 19.56
N LEU A 58 27.42 14.34 19.73
CA LEU A 58 27.22 12.94 19.31
C LEU A 58 26.10 12.28 20.12
N HIS A 59 25.96 12.66 21.38
CA HIS A 59 24.89 12.17 22.24
C HIS A 59 23.51 12.69 21.78
N ALA A 60 23.40 13.98 21.38
CA ALA A 60 22.15 14.56 20.88
C ALA A 60 21.71 13.90 19.57
N GLY A 61 22.61 13.69 18.61
CA GLY A 61 22.31 12.99 17.35
C GLY A 61 21.86 11.55 17.58
N ARG A 62 22.59 10.82 18.44
CA ARG A 62 22.21 9.43 18.80
C ARG A 62 20.85 9.36 19.48
N SER A 63 20.55 10.25 20.41
CA SER A 63 19.26 10.34 21.10
C SER A 63 18.13 10.66 20.15
N PHE A 64 18.34 11.56 19.19
CA PHE A 64 17.36 11.91 18.17
C PHE A 64 17.02 10.70 17.28
N ILE A 65 18.03 10.01 16.74
CA ILE A 65 17.84 8.82 15.92
C ILE A 65 17.17 7.71 16.73
N ALA A 66 17.67 7.43 17.93
CA ALA A 66 17.10 6.42 18.81
C ALA A 66 15.64 6.72 19.19
N GLY A 67 15.29 7.98 19.43
CA GLY A 67 13.93 8.41 19.73
C GLY A 67 12.97 8.17 18.58
N ASN A 68 13.34 8.59 17.36
CA ASN A 68 12.52 8.40 16.17
C ASN A 68 12.36 6.92 15.82
N LEU A 69 13.43 6.14 15.84
CA LEU A 69 13.37 4.69 15.62
C LEU A 69 12.53 3.98 16.67
N ALA A 70 12.71 4.33 17.94
CA ALA A 70 11.93 3.72 19.03
C ALA A 70 10.44 4.02 18.90
N ALA A 71 10.07 5.25 18.55
CA ALA A 71 8.67 5.64 18.32
C ALA A 71 8.07 4.89 17.13
N THR A 72 8.78 4.87 15.99
CA THR A 72 8.31 4.19 14.77
C THR A 72 8.17 2.69 14.98
N LEU A 73 9.19 2.03 15.53
CA LEU A 73 9.13 0.59 15.82
C LEU A 73 8.08 0.26 16.89
N GLY A 74 7.94 1.12 17.90
CA GLY A 74 6.91 0.96 18.93
C GLY A 74 5.50 0.98 18.33
N ALA A 75 5.21 1.97 17.48
CA ALA A 75 3.94 2.06 16.78
C ALA A 75 3.74 0.87 15.82
N MET A 76 4.77 0.56 15.01
CA MET A 76 4.73 -0.48 14.00
C MET A 76 4.41 -1.87 14.58
N VAL A 77 5.00 -2.22 15.71
CA VAL A 77 4.74 -3.51 16.36
C VAL A 77 3.26 -3.69 16.68
N PHE A 78 2.55 -2.66 17.09
CA PHE A 78 1.13 -2.75 17.42
C PHE A 78 0.21 -2.57 16.22
N THR A 79 0.64 -1.85 15.18
CA THR A 79 -0.17 -1.64 13.97
C THR A 79 0.00 -2.74 12.93
N ALA A 80 1.14 -3.44 12.90
CA ALA A 80 1.43 -4.47 11.89
C ALA A 80 0.37 -5.58 11.79
N PRO A 81 -0.16 -6.15 12.91
CA PRO A 81 -1.24 -7.14 12.82
C PRO A 81 -2.50 -6.60 12.17
N LEU A 82 -2.86 -5.34 12.45
CA LEU A 82 -4.03 -4.69 11.89
C LEU A 82 -3.84 -4.37 10.41
N LEU A 83 -2.65 -3.88 10.03
CA LEU A 83 -2.31 -3.63 8.62
C LEU A 83 -2.35 -4.92 7.80
N ALA A 84 -1.79 -6.01 8.33
CA ALA A 84 -1.85 -7.30 7.68
C ALA A 84 -3.29 -7.84 7.58
N TRP A 85 -4.12 -7.62 8.61
CA TRP A 85 -5.51 -8.09 8.64
C TRP A 85 -6.42 -7.31 7.69
N TYR A 86 -6.31 -5.97 7.68
CA TYR A 86 -7.21 -5.11 6.90
C TYR A 86 -6.73 -4.85 5.48
N PHE A 87 -5.41 -4.75 5.28
CA PHE A 87 -4.82 -4.31 4.01
C PHE A 87 -3.92 -5.36 3.36
N ASN A 88 -3.73 -6.52 4.02
CA ASN A 88 -2.83 -7.58 3.55
C ASN A 88 -1.39 -7.10 3.25
N ILE A 89 -0.91 -6.07 3.95
CA ILE A 89 0.39 -5.45 3.70
C ILE A 89 1.19 -5.27 4.99
N PHE A 90 2.50 -5.46 4.89
CA PHE A 90 3.47 -5.08 5.90
C PHE A 90 4.59 -4.24 5.27
N VAL A 91 4.68 -2.97 5.66
CA VAL A 91 5.65 -2.03 5.08
C VAL A 91 7.01 -2.19 5.76
N VAL A 92 7.95 -2.86 5.08
CA VAL A 92 9.29 -3.17 5.60
C VAL A 92 10.13 -1.90 5.77
N VAL A 93 9.98 -0.93 4.87
CA VAL A 93 10.73 0.33 4.89
C VAL A 93 10.19 1.36 5.89
N ALA A 94 9.10 1.06 6.62
CA ALA A 94 8.47 2.00 7.56
C ALA A 94 9.43 2.59 8.61
N PRO A 95 10.37 1.84 9.23
CA PRO A 95 11.32 2.43 10.17
C PRO A 95 12.24 3.48 9.55
N LEU A 96 12.69 3.22 8.31
CA LEU A 96 13.52 4.16 7.56
C LEU A 96 12.71 5.39 7.13
N ALA A 97 11.51 5.17 6.61
CA ALA A 97 10.58 6.23 6.25
C ALA A 97 10.26 7.13 7.45
N GLY A 98 9.95 6.53 8.61
CA GLY A 98 9.69 7.26 9.85
C GLY A 98 10.87 8.10 10.31
N LEU A 99 12.09 7.54 10.26
CA LEU A 99 13.31 8.27 10.65
C LEU A 99 13.54 9.50 9.79
N LEU A 100 13.25 9.44 8.51
CA LEU A 100 13.54 10.49 7.53
C LEU A 100 12.36 11.46 7.33
N ALA A 101 11.12 10.96 7.30
CA ALA A 101 9.94 11.75 6.99
C ALA A 101 9.35 12.47 8.22
N VAL A 102 9.32 11.82 9.41
CA VAL A 102 8.66 12.39 10.59
C VAL A 102 9.30 13.71 11.05
N PRO A 103 10.64 13.86 11.13
CA PRO A 103 11.25 15.15 11.45
C PRO A 103 10.94 16.21 10.40
N ALA A 104 10.99 15.86 9.11
CA ALA A 104 10.68 16.79 8.02
C ALA A 104 9.22 17.25 8.06
N ALA A 105 8.28 16.35 8.37
CA ALA A 105 6.87 16.69 8.54
C ALA A 105 6.65 17.64 9.72
N GLY A 106 7.31 17.40 10.86
CA GLY A 106 7.25 18.28 12.02
C GLY A 106 7.77 19.68 11.72
N TRP A 107 8.94 19.80 11.08
CA TRP A 107 9.49 21.08 10.66
C TRP A 107 8.64 21.77 9.60
N SER A 108 8.06 21.01 8.66
CA SER A 108 7.14 21.54 7.64
C SER A 108 5.91 22.16 8.28
N PHE A 109 5.30 21.48 9.25
CA PHE A 109 4.14 22.01 9.99
C PHE A 109 4.48 23.30 10.72
N MET A 110 5.57 23.35 11.48
CA MET A 110 5.99 24.56 12.20
C MET A 110 6.31 25.72 11.27
N ALA A 111 7.00 25.46 10.17
CA ALA A 111 7.32 26.48 9.17
C ALA A 111 6.09 26.99 8.44
N ALA A 112 5.14 26.12 8.09
CA ALA A 112 3.87 26.51 7.49
C ALA A 112 3.03 27.35 8.43
N PHE A 113 2.93 26.97 9.70
CA PHE A 113 2.23 27.75 10.72
C PHE A 113 2.84 29.14 10.88
N LEU A 114 4.16 29.24 11.03
CA LEU A 114 4.86 30.51 11.16
C LEU A 114 4.72 31.38 9.90
N SER A 115 4.87 30.79 8.71
CA SER A 115 4.67 31.46 7.43
C SER A 115 3.28 32.05 7.31
N THR A 116 2.24 31.32 7.74
CA THR A 116 0.85 31.78 7.74
C THR A 116 0.65 32.97 8.70
N LEU A 117 1.13 32.85 9.95
CA LEU A 117 1.02 33.92 10.92
C LEU A 117 1.71 35.22 10.47
N LEU A 118 2.93 35.12 9.95
CA LEU A 118 3.67 36.29 9.45
C LEU A 118 3.06 36.82 8.15
N GLY A 119 2.44 35.95 7.34
CA GLY A 119 1.69 36.35 6.14
C GLY A 119 0.47 37.23 6.44
N PHE A 120 -0.18 37.02 7.58
CA PHE A 120 -1.25 37.94 8.04
C PHE A 120 -0.74 39.35 8.36
N ALA A 121 0.49 39.46 8.88
CA ALA A 121 1.09 40.76 9.17
C ALA A 121 1.71 41.40 7.91
N TRP A 122 2.40 40.62 7.10
CA TRP A 122 3.07 41.07 5.88
C TRP A 122 3.17 39.93 4.86
N LEU A 123 2.32 39.98 3.84
CA LEU A 123 2.17 38.92 2.84
C LEU A 123 3.48 38.52 2.10
N PRO A 124 4.37 39.49 1.69
CA PRO A 124 5.63 39.13 1.06
C PRO A 124 6.54 38.26 1.93
N LEU A 125 6.60 38.55 3.24
CA LEU A 125 7.38 37.74 4.19
C LEU A 125 6.78 36.38 4.39
N GLY A 126 5.46 36.27 4.51
CA GLY A 126 4.77 34.96 4.57
C GLY A 126 5.06 34.12 3.32
N ARG A 127 4.98 34.69 2.13
CA ARG A 127 5.31 34.02 0.87
C ARG A 127 6.76 33.56 0.82
N ALA A 128 7.71 34.39 1.23
CA ALA A 128 9.12 34.02 1.25
C ALA A 128 9.39 32.85 2.20
N LEU A 129 8.81 32.88 3.40
CA LEU A 129 8.94 31.77 4.37
C LEU A 129 8.19 30.50 3.95
N GLY A 130 7.14 30.63 3.12
CA GLY A 130 6.37 29.51 2.56
C GLY A 130 7.17 28.57 1.67
N TRP A 131 8.34 29.01 1.16
CA TRP A 131 9.25 28.13 0.43
C TRP A 131 9.85 27.01 1.31
N ILE A 132 9.97 27.24 2.62
CA ILE A 132 10.53 26.23 3.54
C ILE A 132 9.59 25.01 3.65
N PRO A 133 8.32 25.15 4.04
CA PRO A 133 7.41 24.00 4.08
C PRO A 133 7.19 23.38 2.69
N PHE A 134 7.17 24.18 1.62
CA PHE A 134 7.09 23.67 0.26
C PHE A 134 8.26 22.72 -0.07
N ALA A 135 9.49 23.12 0.22
CA ALA A 135 10.68 22.30 -0.02
C ALA A 135 10.65 21.00 0.82
N LEU A 136 10.23 21.10 2.10
CA LEU A 136 10.11 19.92 2.98
C LEU A 136 9.03 18.95 2.51
N VAL A 137 7.89 19.44 2.03
CA VAL A 137 6.84 18.60 1.45
C VAL A 137 7.34 17.92 0.18
N LYS A 138 8.03 18.66 -0.72
CA LYS A 138 8.66 18.08 -1.91
C LYS A 138 9.68 16.99 -1.56
N TYR A 139 10.48 17.21 -0.51
CA TYR A 139 11.41 16.20 0.01
C TYR A 139 10.66 14.94 0.47
N ILE A 140 9.56 15.07 1.24
CA ILE A 140 8.77 13.93 1.71
C ILE A 140 8.18 13.15 0.54
N LEU A 141 7.64 13.84 -0.48
CA LEU A 141 7.11 13.21 -1.69
C LEU A 141 8.19 12.49 -2.49
N TRP A 142 9.37 13.11 -2.63
CA TRP A 142 10.52 12.48 -3.28
C TRP A 142 11.00 11.24 -2.51
N LEU A 143 11.09 11.35 -1.18
CA LEU A 143 11.45 10.23 -0.31
C LEU A 143 10.44 9.08 -0.44
N ALA A 144 9.14 9.36 -0.43
CA ALA A 144 8.10 8.35 -0.60
C ALA A 144 8.27 7.62 -1.94
N LYS A 145 8.42 8.36 -3.06
CA LYS A 145 8.66 7.75 -4.38
C LYS A 145 9.94 6.90 -4.42
N GLY A 146 11.01 7.36 -3.78
CA GLY A 146 12.28 6.62 -3.73
C GLY A 146 12.17 5.33 -2.90
N LEU A 147 11.46 5.37 -1.77
CA LEU A 147 11.27 4.19 -0.92
C LEU A 147 10.31 3.17 -1.52
N THR A 148 9.26 3.60 -2.22
CA THR A 148 8.34 2.68 -2.91
C THR A 148 8.94 2.04 -4.16
N ALA A 149 9.97 2.66 -4.76
CA ALA A 149 10.73 2.08 -5.87
C ALA A 149 11.71 0.97 -5.43
N LEU A 150 11.94 0.79 -4.12
CA LEU A 150 12.82 -0.27 -3.63
C LEU A 150 12.14 -1.64 -3.77
N PRO A 151 12.85 -2.66 -4.29
CA PRO A 151 12.35 -4.03 -4.22
C PRO A 151 12.16 -4.40 -2.74
N PHE A 152 11.07 -5.08 -2.42
CA PHE A 152 10.72 -5.47 -1.05
C PHE A 152 10.41 -4.29 -0.10
N HIS A 153 9.98 -3.13 -0.60
CA HIS A 153 9.53 -2.02 0.24
C HIS A 153 8.36 -2.43 1.15
N ALA A 154 7.53 -3.35 0.68
CA ALA A 154 6.42 -3.93 1.41
C ALA A 154 6.33 -5.45 1.14
N VAL A 155 5.74 -6.18 2.09
CA VAL A 155 5.38 -7.59 1.94
C VAL A 155 3.87 -7.66 1.90
N HIS A 156 3.32 -8.24 0.83
CA HIS A 156 1.89 -8.49 0.68
C HIS A 156 1.55 -9.88 1.23
N PHE A 157 0.50 -9.95 2.03
CA PHE A 157 0.01 -11.22 2.59
C PHE A 157 -1.02 -11.81 1.63
N ASP A 158 -0.53 -12.44 0.57
CA ASP A 158 -1.35 -13.20 -0.38
C ASP A 158 -1.93 -14.50 0.21
N ASN A 159 -1.53 -14.81 1.43
CA ASN A 159 -1.75 -16.06 2.10
C ASN A 159 -2.20 -15.80 3.56
N ARG A 160 -3.45 -16.17 3.88
CA ARG A 160 -4.02 -16.01 5.24
C ARG A 160 -3.23 -16.73 6.34
N TYR A 161 -2.44 -17.76 5.99
CA TYR A 161 -1.59 -18.46 6.96
C TYR A 161 -0.47 -17.57 7.52
N LEU A 162 -0.02 -16.57 6.76
CA LEU A 162 0.95 -15.57 7.25
C LEU A 162 0.36 -14.69 8.36
N ILE A 163 -0.94 -14.38 8.29
CA ILE A 163 -1.64 -13.64 9.35
C ILE A 163 -1.68 -14.49 10.62
N TYR A 164 -2.02 -15.78 10.52
CA TYR A 164 -2.04 -16.69 11.65
C TYR A 164 -0.64 -16.89 12.25
N TRP A 165 0.40 -17.02 11.41
CA TRP A 165 1.79 -17.04 11.87
C TRP A 165 2.14 -15.77 12.65
N MET A 166 1.76 -14.59 12.15
CA MET A 166 2.04 -13.32 12.81
C MET A 166 1.34 -13.24 14.17
N LEU A 167 0.05 -13.55 14.25
CA LEU A 167 -0.72 -13.57 15.51
C LEU A 167 -0.10 -14.54 16.51
N TYR A 168 0.28 -15.74 16.07
CA TYR A 168 0.99 -16.72 16.89
C TYR A 168 2.32 -16.14 17.43
N THR A 169 3.11 -15.51 16.57
CA THR A 169 4.41 -14.92 16.94
C THR A 169 4.23 -13.88 18.04
N TYR A 170 3.25 -12.98 17.91
CA TYR A 170 2.93 -12.01 18.95
C TYR A 170 2.51 -12.67 20.25
N ALA A 171 1.63 -13.66 20.19
CA ALA A 171 1.18 -14.39 21.39
C ALA A 171 2.35 -15.10 22.09
N ALA A 172 3.24 -15.74 21.34
CA ALA A 172 4.41 -16.42 21.86
C ALA A 172 5.39 -15.46 22.54
N PHE A 173 5.70 -14.31 21.91
CA PHE A 173 6.60 -13.30 22.50
C PHE A 173 5.99 -12.60 23.72
N ILE A 174 4.69 -12.31 23.71
CA ILE A 174 3.97 -11.78 24.88
C ILE A 174 4.02 -12.81 26.03
N GLY A 175 3.74 -14.08 25.74
CA GLY A 175 3.83 -15.17 26.73
C GLY A 175 5.23 -15.30 27.33
N CYS A 176 6.28 -15.17 26.50
CA CYS A 176 7.67 -15.15 27.01
C CYS A 176 7.97 -13.94 27.88
N ALA A 177 7.36 -12.78 27.61
CA ALA A 177 7.60 -11.56 28.40
C ALA A 177 7.07 -11.65 29.83
N VAL A 178 6.06 -12.47 30.09
CA VAL A 178 5.41 -12.66 31.37
C VAL A 178 6.14 -13.70 32.25
N THR A 179 7.06 -14.49 31.66
CA THR A 179 7.75 -15.58 32.38
C THR A 179 9.15 -15.21 32.87
N GLU A 180 9.62 -15.82 33.94
CA GLU A 180 10.89 -15.48 34.59
C GLU A 180 12.14 -15.97 33.83
N ASP A 181 12.10 -17.14 33.20
CA ASP A 181 13.23 -17.69 32.41
C ASP A 181 13.20 -17.20 30.97
N LYS A 182 13.74 -16.00 30.72
CA LYS A 182 13.56 -15.26 29.48
C LYS A 182 14.38 -15.80 28.31
N ARG A 183 15.68 -16.07 28.46
CA ARG A 183 16.58 -16.28 27.31
C ARG A 183 16.29 -17.54 26.51
N ARG A 184 16.07 -18.67 27.13
CA ARG A 184 15.78 -19.95 26.46
C ARG A 184 14.41 -19.95 25.82
N LYS A 185 13.42 -19.34 26.48
CA LYS A 185 12.04 -19.24 25.96
C LYS A 185 11.94 -18.33 24.74
N TYR A 186 12.62 -17.17 24.74
CA TYR A 186 12.69 -16.32 23.54
C TYR A 186 13.38 -17.01 22.36
N ALA A 187 14.47 -17.76 22.59
CA ALA A 187 15.12 -18.53 21.54
C ALA A 187 14.19 -19.62 20.98
N ALA A 188 13.50 -20.35 21.86
CA ALA A 188 12.53 -21.36 21.45
C ALA A 188 11.34 -20.75 20.68
N ALA A 189 10.79 -19.63 21.16
CA ALA A 189 9.72 -18.91 20.47
C ALA A 189 10.16 -18.42 19.09
N ALA A 190 11.39 -17.92 18.95
CA ALA A 190 11.93 -17.47 17.67
C ALA A 190 12.11 -18.63 16.68
N VAL A 191 12.67 -19.76 17.12
CA VAL A 191 12.82 -20.97 16.29
C VAL A 191 11.47 -21.49 15.84
N LEU A 192 10.52 -21.60 16.77
CA LEU A 192 9.18 -22.10 16.46
C LEU A 192 8.43 -21.13 15.51
N SER A 193 8.58 -19.82 15.72
CA SER A 193 8.03 -18.80 14.79
C SER A 193 8.63 -18.93 13.40
N ALA A 194 9.95 -19.16 13.27
CA ALA A 194 10.60 -19.37 11.98
C ALA A 194 10.10 -20.65 11.27
N LEU A 195 9.92 -21.72 12.01
CA LEU A 195 9.34 -22.97 11.47
C LEU A 195 7.90 -22.77 11.00
N MET A 196 7.08 -22.08 11.80
CA MET A 196 5.69 -21.76 11.42
C MET A 196 5.61 -20.82 10.22
N LEU A 197 6.58 -19.89 10.08
CA LEU A 197 6.69 -19.07 8.88
C LEU A 197 6.93 -19.94 7.64
N ALA A 198 7.90 -20.87 7.72
CA ALA A 198 8.20 -21.77 6.61
C ALA A 198 6.98 -22.63 6.22
N VAL A 199 6.24 -23.15 7.22
CA VAL A 199 5.00 -23.89 7.00
C VAL A 199 3.92 -23.01 6.39
N SER A 200 3.76 -21.77 6.86
CA SER A 200 2.77 -20.82 6.34
C SER A 200 3.05 -20.47 4.86
N VAL A 201 4.32 -20.24 4.52
CA VAL A 201 4.74 -19.99 3.13
C VAL A 201 4.50 -21.23 2.26
N TRP A 202 4.83 -22.41 2.74
CA TRP A 202 4.60 -23.68 2.04
C TRP A 202 3.11 -23.95 1.78
N LEU A 203 2.26 -23.80 2.81
CA LEU A 203 0.81 -23.95 2.69
C LEU A 203 0.20 -22.92 1.73
N GLY A 204 0.68 -21.70 1.74
CA GLY A 204 0.22 -20.67 0.81
C GLY A 204 0.61 -20.95 -0.64
N GLY A 205 1.79 -21.55 -0.85
CA GLY A 205 2.24 -21.95 -2.19
C GLY A 205 1.44 -23.11 -2.79
N THR A 206 0.88 -23.98 -1.95
CA THR A 206 0.09 -25.15 -2.42
C THR A 206 -1.39 -24.84 -2.65
N GLY A 207 -1.93 -23.76 -2.05
CA GLY A 207 -3.37 -23.45 -2.05
C GLY A 207 -3.91 -22.78 -3.32
N ARG A 208 -3.07 -22.47 -4.32
CA ARG A 208 -3.48 -21.73 -5.53
C ARG A 208 -3.55 -22.56 -6.80
N TYR A 209 -3.15 -23.81 -6.78
CA TYR A 209 -3.35 -24.70 -7.93
C TYR A 209 -4.85 -25.00 -8.08
N GLY A 210 -5.43 -24.53 -9.21
CA GLY A 210 -6.84 -24.71 -9.53
C GLY A 210 -7.79 -23.62 -8.98
N ASP A 211 -7.28 -22.58 -8.31
CA ASP A 211 -8.08 -21.44 -7.89
C ASP A 211 -8.31 -20.48 -9.06
N MET A 212 -9.55 -20.35 -9.53
CA MET A 212 -9.90 -19.40 -10.57
C MET A 212 -11.04 -18.51 -10.12
N GLY A 213 -11.10 -17.28 -10.64
CA GLY A 213 -12.16 -16.37 -10.28
C GLY A 213 -12.15 -15.08 -11.08
N ALA A 214 -13.23 -14.34 -10.88
CA ALA A 214 -13.44 -12.99 -11.39
C ALA A 214 -13.84 -12.07 -10.23
N LEU A 215 -13.33 -10.84 -10.22
CA LEU A 215 -13.62 -9.85 -9.20
C LEU A 215 -13.81 -8.47 -9.84
N ALA A 216 -15.03 -7.93 -9.75
CA ALA A 216 -15.26 -6.52 -10.01
C ALA A 216 -14.66 -5.68 -8.89
N LEU A 217 -13.78 -4.76 -9.23
CA LEU A 217 -13.10 -3.89 -8.29
C LEU A 217 -13.95 -2.67 -7.97
N ASP A 218 -13.92 -2.23 -6.72
CA ASP A 218 -14.61 -1.00 -6.32
C ASP A 218 -13.78 0.23 -6.72
N VAL A 219 -13.96 0.61 -7.97
CA VAL A 219 -13.34 1.82 -8.55
C VAL A 219 -14.31 3.01 -8.57
N GLY A 220 -15.47 2.88 -7.93
CA GLY A 220 -16.53 3.89 -7.93
C GLY A 220 -17.29 3.90 -9.26
N GLN A 221 -17.42 5.08 -9.89
CA GLN A 221 -18.09 5.22 -11.17
C GLN A 221 -17.10 4.93 -12.31
N GLY A 222 -17.00 3.67 -12.72
CA GLY A 222 -16.09 3.18 -13.76
C GLY A 222 -16.05 1.66 -13.76
N GLU A 223 -15.15 1.08 -14.52
CA GLU A 223 -15.03 -0.37 -14.66
C GLU A 223 -13.59 -0.85 -14.47
N SER A 224 -13.45 -1.95 -13.72
CA SER A 224 -12.22 -2.71 -13.61
C SER A 224 -12.55 -4.10 -13.10
N VAL A 225 -12.33 -5.13 -13.90
CA VAL A 225 -12.61 -6.54 -13.57
C VAL A 225 -11.33 -7.35 -13.64
N ALA A 226 -10.90 -7.88 -12.50
CA ALA A 226 -9.77 -8.79 -12.41
C ALA A 226 -10.23 -10.23 -12.64
N LEU A 227 -9.50 -10.94 -13.51
CA LEU A 227 -9.68 -12.35 -13.80
C LEU A 227 -8.40 -13.10 -13.44
N TRP A 228 -8.50 -14.28 -12.85
CA TRP A 228 -7.32 -15.08 -12.54
C TRP A 228 -7.58 -16.57 -12.58
N SER A 229 -6.53 -17.33 -12.91
CA SER A 229 -6.48 -18.78 -12.78
C SER A 229 -5.09 -19.16 -12.25
N GLY A 230 -5.03 -19.65 -11.01
CA GLY A 230 -3.78 -19.89 -10.32
C GLY A 230 -2.96 -18.61 -10.08
N ARG A 231 -1.84 -18.47 -10.80
CA ARG A 231 -0.96 -17.29 -10.74
C ARG A 231 -1.04 -16.40 -11.97
N GLU A 232 -1.83 -16.79 -12.93
CA GLU A 232 -2.05 -16.04 -14.16
C GLU A 232 -3.24 -15.11 -14.00
N ALA A 233 -3.11 -13.89 -14.43
CA ALA A 233 -4.14 -12.87 -14.26
C ALA A 233 -4.27 -11.99 -15.49
N ALA A 234 -5.49 -11.52 -15.70
CA ALA A 234 -5.85 -10.50 -16.67
C ALA A 234 -6.72 -9.44 -16.00
N LEU A 235 -6.79 -8.28 -16.60
CA LEU A 235 -7.69 -7.21 -16.20
C LEU A 235 -8.52 -6.78 -17.41
N VAL A 236 -9.81 -6.56 -17.19
CA VAL A 236 -10.70 -5.94 -18.18
C VAL A 236 -11.04 -4.57 -17.67
N ASP A 237 -10.67 -3.56 -18.43
CA ASP A 237 -10.74 -2.14 -18.08
C ASP A 237 -10.00 -1.74 -16.80
N CYS A 238 -9.71 -0.48 -16.67
CA CYS A 238 -9.13 0.10 -15.46
C CYS A 238 -9.35 1.62 -15.47
N GLY A 239 -10.51 2.03 -15.02
CA GLY A 239 -10.83 3.46 -15.01
C GLY A 239 -11.89 3.83 -13.98
N SER A 240 -11.99 5.15 -13.73
CA SER A 240 -12.99 5.75 -12.84
C SER A 240 -13.30 7.19 -13.26
N SER A 241 -14.55 7.54 -13.32
CA SER A 241 -15.00 8.94 -13.43
C SER A 241 -14.94 9.69 -12.10
N ASN A 242 -14.71 8.98 -10.98
CA ASN A 242 -14.54 9.60 -9.68
C ASN A 242 -13.11 10.12 -9.53
N SER A 243 -12.93 11.44 -9.52
CA SER A 243 -11.61 12.09 -9.40
C SER A 243 -10.87 11.82 -8.09
N TYR A 244 -11.53 11.26 -7.08
CA TYR A 244 -10.92 10.87 -5.80
C TYR A 244 -10.45 9.42 -5.77
N VAL A 245 -10.77 8.63 -6.80
CA VAL A 245 -10.39 7.21 -6.92
C VAL A 245 -9.40 7.04 -8.06
N ASP A 246 -8.23 6.54 -7.75
CA ASP A 246 -7.26 6.07 -8.74
C ASP A 246 -7.50 4.57 -8.97
N ALA A 247 -8.24 4.25 -10.03
CA ALA A 247 -8.59 2.88 -10.39
C ALA A 247 -7.37 1.98 -10.58
N GLY A 248 -6.27 2.52 -11.12
CA GLY A 248 -5.03 1.78 -11.31
C GLY A 248 -4.37 1.40 -9.98
N SER A 249 -4.35 2.30 -9.02
CA SER A 249 -3.85 1.99 -7.68
C SER A 249 -4.74 0.97 -6.97
N VAL A 250 -6.08 1.09 -7.07
CA VAL A 250 -7.03 0.12 -6.50
C VAL A 250 -6.80 -1.27 -7.10
N ALA A 251 -6.66 -1.37 -8.43
CA ALA A 251 -6.42 -2.62 -9.13
C ALA A 251 -5.07 -3.23 -8.72
N ALA A 252 -3.99 -2.43 -8.72
CA ALA A 252 -2.68 -2.91 -8.34
C ALA A 252 -2.63 -3.38 -6.88
N ASP A 253 -3.17 -2.61 -5.92
CA ASP A 253 -3.23 -2.99 -4.52
C ASP A 253 -3.97 -4.32 -4.33
N ARG A 254 -5.10 -4.49 -5.04
CA ARG A 254 -5.89 -5.71 -4.95
C ARG A 254 -5.16 -6.92 -5.53
N LEU A 255 -4.61 -6.79 -6.73
CA LEU A 255 -3.85 -7.85 -7.40
C LEU A 255 -2.61 -8.25 -6.58
N GLU A 256 -1.82 -7.29 -6.13
CA GLU A 256 -0.65 -7.53 -5.26
C GLU A 256 -1.05 -8.20 -3.95
N SER A 257 -2.17 -7.80 -3.32
CA SER A 257 -2.68 -8.45 -2.10
C SER A 257 -3.12 -9.89 -2.32
N MET A 258 -3.42 -10.25 -3.56
CA MET A 258 -3.71 -11.63 -4.00
C MET A 258 -2.43 -12.38 -4.44
N GLY A 259 -1.24 -11.73 -4.41
CA GLY A 259 0.04 -12.28 -4.88
C GLY A 259 0.14 -12.38 -6.40
N LEU A 260 -0.66 -11.59 -7.10
CA LEU A 260 -0.63 -11.46 -8.55
C LEU A 260 0.20 -10.22 -8.90
N HIS A 261 1.48 -10.43 -9.17
CA HIS A 261 2.45 -9.35 -9.39
C HIS A 261 2.75 -9.08 -10.87
N ARG A 262 2.01 -9.72 -11.76
CA ARG A 262 2.11 -9.57 -13.22
C ARG A 262 0.75 -9.87 -13.83
N LEU A 263 0.40 -9.16 -14.90
CA LEU A 263 -0.76 -9.43 -15.72
C LEU A 263 -0.31 -9.97 -17.07
N GLN A 264 -0.91 -11.07 -17.53
CA GLN A 264 -0.68 -11.58 -18.89
C GLN A 264 -1.29 -10.62 -19.91
N CYS A 265 -2.44 -10.05 -19.58
CA CYS A 265 -3.02 -9.03 -20.44
C CYS A 265 -3.92 -8.05 -19.69
N VAL A 266 -4.11 -6.92 -20.32
CA VAL A 266 -5.20 -5.99 -20.04
C VAL A 266 -6.02 -5.81 -21.31
N VAL A 267 -7.32 -5.96 -21.20
CA VAL A 267 -8.28 -5.73 -22.28
C VAL A 267 -8.96 -4.39 -22.02
N VAL A 268 -8.84 -3.45 -22.93
CA VAL A 268 -9.56 -2.17 -22.89
C VAL A 268 -10.78 -2.31 -23.78
N THR A 269 -11.96 -2.22 -23.19
CA THR A 269 -13.20 -2.37 -23.97
C THR A 269 -13.40 -1.20 -24.91
N HIS A 270 -13.21 0.04 -24.42
CA HIS A 270 -13.29 1.26 -25.22
C HIS A 270 -12.51 2.42 -24.54
N TYR A 271 -12.38 3.56 -25.22
CA TYR A 271 -11.45 4.62 -24.81
C TYR A 271 -12.01 5.68 -23.84
N HIS A 272 -13.18 5.49 -23.24
CA HIS A 272 -13.67 6.43 -22.24
C HIS A 272 -12.78 6.44 -20.97
N ALA A 273 -12.73 7.58 -20.31
CA ALA A 273 -11.85 7.78 -19.17
C ALA A 273 -12.15 6.85 -17.98
N ASP A 274 -13.40 6.49 -17.77
CA ASP A 274 -13.87 5.58 -16.74
C ASP A 274 -13.54 4.10 -17.01
N HIS A 275 -12.90 3.81 -18.16
CA HIS A 275 -12.35 2.50 -18.53
C HIS A 275 -10.84 2.52 -18.68
N THR A 276 -10.19 3.69 -18.81
CA THR A 276 -8.79 3.78 -19.22
C THR A 276 -7.88 4.58 -18.30
N ASN A 277 -8.39 5.56 -17.53
CA ASN A 277 -7.55 6.53 -16.83
C ASN A 277 -6.67 5.93 -15.71
N GLY A 278 -7.03 4.76 -15.18
CA GLY A 278 -6.24 4.03 -14.19
C GLY A 278 -5.04 3.27 -14.79
N LEU A 279 -5.00 3.05 -16.11
CA LEU A 279 -3.93 2.28 -16.75
C LEU A 279 -2.55 2.90 -16.55
N TYR A 280 -2.45 4.22 -16.42
CA TYR A 280 -1.18 4.90 -16.16
C TYR A 280 -0.57 4.51 -14.81
N ALA A 281 -1.39 4.43 -13.76
CA ALA A 281 -0.94 4.00 -12.44
C ALA A 281 -0.71 2.49 -12.39
N LEU A 282 -1.56 1.70 -13.04
CA LEU A 282 -1.43 0.24 -13.12
C LEU A 282 -0.11 -0.18 -13.79
N LEU A 283 0.17 0.32 -15.00
CA LEU A 283 1.39 0.01 -15.77
C LEU A 283 2.67 0.57 -15.13
N ALA A 284 2.55 1.56 -14.25
CA ALA A 284 3.67 2.04 -13.46
C ALA A 284 4.05 1.08 -12.31
N ARG A 285 3.13 0.22 -11.89
CA ARG A 285 3.27 -0.67 -10.71
C ARG A 285 3.41 -2.14 -11.07
N LEU A 286 2.61 -2.62 -12.02
CA LEU A 286 2.56 -4.02 -12.41
C LEU A 286 3.03 -4.20 -13.85
N PRO A 287 3.94 -5.15 -14.12
CA PRO A 287 4.25 -5.58 -15.48
C PRO A 287 3.00 -6.17 -16.14
N VAL A 288 2.74 -5.74 -17.37
CA VAL A 288 1.67 -6.24 -18.22
C VAL A 288 2.31 -6.74 -19.51
N ASP A 289 2.00 -7.97 -19.92
CA ASP A 289 2.62 -8.55 -21.11
C ASP A 289 2.00 -7.97 -22.38
N THR A 290 0.66 -7.96 -22.45
CA THR A 290 -0.07 -7.51 -23.64
C THR A 290 -1.24 -6.60 -23.28
N LEU A 291 -1.38 -5.50 -24.02
CA LEU A 291 -2.51 -4.59 -23.97
C LEU A 291 -3.38 -4.79 -25.21
N TYR A 292 -4.60 -5.29 -25.04
CA TYR A 292 -5.58 -5.47 -26.09
C TYR A 292 -6.44 -4.22 -26.19
N LEU A 293 -6.44 -3.61 -27.37
CA LEU A 293 -7.15 -2.35 -27.65
C LEU A 293 -8.16 -2.55 -28.77
N PRO A 294 -9.32 -1.87 -28.77
CA PRO A 294 -10.22 -1.85 -29.91
C PRO A 294 -9.58 -1.08 -31.08
N ASP A 295 -9.74 -1.60 -32.31
CA ASP A 295 -9.29 -0.89 -33.52
C ASP A 295 -10.36 0.10 -33.98
N ILE A 296 -10.56 1.14 -33.19
CA ILE A 296 -11.51 2.23 -33.47
C ILE A 296 -10.80 3.57 -33.35
N GLU A 297 -11.35 4.59 -34.01
CA GLU A 297 -10.88 5.96 -33.84
C GLU A 297 -11.24 6.49 -32.46
N ASP A 298 -10.32 7.28 -31.90
CA ASP A 298 -10.48 7.95 -30.61
C ASP A 298 -10.33 9.46 -30.76
N GLU A 299 -11.42 10.17 -30.48
CA GLU A 299 -11.48 11.64 -30.58
C GLU A 299 -10.62 12.37 -29.53
N TYR A 300 -10.26 11.69 -28.44
CA TYR A 300 -9.57 12.31 -27.29
C TYR A 300 -8.06 12.00 -27.24
N GLY A 301 -7.53 11.24 -28.19
CA GLY A 301 -6.13 10.85 -28.27
C GLY A 301 -5.70 9.92 -27.11
N VAL A 302 -6.62 9.14 -26.54
CA VAL A 302 -6.33 8.16 -25.49
C VAL A 302 -5.57 6.98 -26.07
N ARG A 303 -5.97 6.51 -27.26
CA ARG A 303 -5.33 5.42 -28.00
C ARG A 303 -3.82 5.65 -28.13
N GLU A 304 -3.41 6.79 -28.69
CA GLU A 304 -1.99 7.11 -28.92
C GLU A 304 -1.21 7.20 -27.61
N ARG A 305 -1.84 7.77 -26.58
CA ARG A 305 -1.21 7.86 -25.26
C ARG A 305 -1.01 6.49 -24.61
N LEU A 306 -1.98 5.57 -24.76
CA LEU A 306 -1.87 4.21 -24.22
C LEU A 306 -0.81 3.40 -24.99
N VAL A 307 -0.75 3.52 -26.32
CA VAL A 307 0.29 2.89 -27.13
C VAL A 307 1.67 3.37 -26.71
N SER A 308 1.88 4.70 -26.62
CA SER A 308 3.16 5.26 -26.18
C SER A 308 3.55 4.82 -24.75
N LEU A 309 2.58 4.73 -23.85
CA LEU A 309 2.82 4.25 -22.48
C LEU A 309 3.20 2.77 -22.46
N ALA A 310 2.50 1.94 -23.25
CA ALA A 310 2.79 0.52 -23.38
C ALA A 310 4.21 0.28 -23.91
N GLU A 311 4.59 1.00 -24.95
CA GLU A 311 5.96 0.96 -25.51
C GLU A 311 7.01 1.35 -24.47
N GLU A 312 6.77 2.45 -23.71
CA GLU A 312 7.68 2.87 -22.61
C GLU A 312 7.85 1.78 -21.53
N LYS A 313 6.79 1.03 -21.27
CA LYS A 313 6.79 -0.03 -20.24
C LYS A 313 7.20 -1.41 -20.76
N GLY A 314 7.39 -1.57 -22.07
CA GLY A 314 7.72 -2.85 -22.70
C GLY A 314 6.54 -3.80 -22.72
N THR A 315 5.32 -3.28 -22.82
CA THR A 315 4.05 -4.00 -22.98
C THR A 315 3.72 -4.10 -24.46
N ASP A 316 3.44 -5.30 -24.97
CA ASP A 316 3.00 -5.50 -26.32
C ASP A 316 1.58 -4.93 -26.53
N VAL A 317 1.32 -4.33 -27.69
CA VAL A 317 0.00 -3.80 -28.04
C VAL A 317 -0.61 -4.60 -29.18
N VAL A 318 -1.83 -5.06 -28.99
CA VAL A 318 -2.62 -5.78 -30.00
C VAL A 318 -3.93 -5.06 -30.23
N PHE A 319 -4.16 -4.63 -31.49
CA PHE A 319 -5.47 -4.13 -31.91
C PHE A 319 -6.34 -5.29 -32.35
N VAL A 320 -7.48 -5.45 -31.69
CA VAL A 320 -8.37 -6.59 -31.87
C VAL A 320 -9.28 -6.34 -33.09
N THR A 321 -8.93 -6.97 -34.21
CA THR A 321 -9.72 -6.96 -35.46
C THR A 321 -10.47 -8.27 -35.67
N ASP A 322 -10.01 -9.34 -35.08
CA ASP A 322 -10.58 -10.68 -35.12
C ASP A 322 -10.75 -11.23 -33.70
N THR A 323 -11.51 -12.31 -33.55
CA THR A 323 -11.69 -12.95 -32.23
C THR A 323 -10.38 -13.55 -31.73
N GLU A 324 -9.90 -13.04 -30.57
CA GLU A 324 -8.72 -13.51 -29.90
C GLU A 324 -9.07 -14.47 -28.75
N LYS A 325 -8.32 -15.55 -28.60
CA LYS A 325 -8.47 -16.49 -27.51
C LYS A 325 -7.18 -16.57 -26.70
N LEU A 326 -7.29 -16.26 -25.43
CA LEU A 326 -6.20 -16.21 -24.48
C LEU A 326 -6.40 -17.29 -23.43
N THR A 327 -5.32 -17.99 -23.09
CA THR A 327 -5.36 -18.98 -22.01
C THR A 327 -4.74 -18.39 -20.76
N LEU A 328 -5.50 -18.38 -19.67
CA LEU A 328 -5.08 -17.96 -18.34
C LEU A 328 -5.14 -19.20 -17.44
N GLY A 329 -4.06 -19.97 -17.35
CA GLY A 329 -4.06 -21.23 -16.62
C GLY A 329 -5.12 -22.21 -17.14
N GLU A 330 -6.16 -22.45 -16.35
CA GLU A 330 -7.30 -23.33 -16.73
C GLU A 330 -8.49 -22.53 -17.33
N MET A 331 -8.43 -21.19 -17.33
CA MET A 331 -9.46 -20.30 -17.86
C MET A 331 -9.13 -19.92 -19.32
N THR A 332 -10.15 -19.80 -20.14
CA THR A 332 -10.02 -19.25 -21.51
C THR A 332 -10.75 -17.93 -21.59
N LEU A 333 -10.01 -16.85 -21.82
CA LEU A 333 -10.57 -15.53 -22.08
C LEU A 333 -10.69 -15.35 -23.60
N THR A 334 -11.91 -15.11 -24.08
CA THR A 334 -12.17 -14.82 -25.48
C THR A 334 -12.51 -13.35 -25.63
N VAL A 335 -11.76 -12.65 -26.48
CA VAL A 335 -11.96 -11.21 -26.77
C VAL A 335 -12.52 -11.11 -28.17
N TYR A 336 -13.69 -10.49 -28.29
CA TYR A 336 -14.37 -10.26 -29.56
C TYR A 336 -14.12 -8.83 -30.03
N PRO A 337 -13.87 -8.63 -31.35
CA PRO A 337 -13.75 -7.31 -31.93
C PRO A 337 -15.07 -6.53 -31.87
N PRO A 338 -15.06 -5.21 -32.09
CA PRO A 338 -16.26 -4.41 -32.21
C PRO A 338 -17.16 -4.97 -33.33
N VAL A 339 -18.47 -5.05 -33.09
CA VAL A 339 -19.45 -5.58 -34.07
C VAL A 339 -19.91 -4.50 -35.02
N GLU A 340 -19.99 -3.25 -34.58
CA GLU A 340 -20.46 -2.12 -35.35
C GLU A 340 -19.34 -1.10 -35.63
N ALA A 341 -19.26 -0.60 -36.85
CA ALA A 341 -18.29 0.42 -37.25
C ALA A 341 -18.78 1.85 -36.97
N GLU A 342 -20.10 2.04 -36.81
CA GLU A 342 -20.76 3.33 -36.55
C GLU A 342 -21.59 3.25 -35.28
N GLY A 343 -21.54 4.28 -34.44
CA GLY A 343 -22.25 4.34 -33.16
C GLY A 343 -21.47 5.06 -32.07
N ASP A 344 -21.99 5.11 -30.83
CA ASP A 344 -21.30 5.62 -29.66
C ASP A 344 -20.11 4.70 -29.31
N LEU A 345 -19.09 5.23 -28.63
CA LEU A 345 -17.90 4.47 -28.20
C LEU A 345 -18.27 3.23 -27.36
N ASN A 346 -19.36 3.29 -26.61
CA ASN A 346 -19.89 2.16 -25.85
C ASN A 346 -20.42 1.01 -26.74
N GLU A 347 -20.90 1.33 -27.95
CA GLU A 347 -21.45 0.34 -28.90
C GLU A 347 -20.34 -0.29 -29.75
N ARG A 348 -19.20 0.39 -29.87
CA ARG A 348 -18.03 -0.02 -30.64
C ARG A 348 -16.92 -0.64 -29.78
N GLY A 349 -17.25 -1.12 -28.60
CA GLY A 349 -16.30 -1.70 -27.65
C GLY A 349 -15.96 -3.16 -27.92
N LEU A 350 -14.84 -3.63 -27.34
CA LEU A 350 -14.51 -5.05 -27.24
C LEU A 350 -15.44 -5.74 -26.25
N THR A 351 -15.73 -7.00 -26.50
CA THR A 351 -16.42 -7.88 -25.54
C THR A 351 -15.48 -8.96 -25.08
N ALA A 352 -15.36 -9.14 -23.76
CA ALA A 352 -14.54 -10.18 -23.15
C ALA A 352 -15.44 -11.24 -22.51
N LEU A 353 -15.19 -12.52 -22.84
CA LEU A 353 -15.87 -13.68 -22.27
C LEU A 353 -14.84 -14.61 -21.63
N ALA A 354 -14.99 -14.89 -20.30
CA ALA A 354 -14.13 -15.78 -19.53
C ALA A 354 -14.86 -17.06 -19.14
#